data_c44fb4bf06d161875f26d02256b8ac22
#
_entry.id   c44fb4bf06d161875f26d02256b8ac22
#
_cell.length_a   1.000
_cell.length_b   1.000
_cell.length_c   1.000
_cell.angle_alpha   90.00
_cell.angle_beta   90.00
_cell.angle_gamma   90.00
#
_symmetry.space_group_name_H-M   'P 1'
#
loop_
_entity.id
_entity.type
_entity.pdbx_description
1 polymer ?
#
loop_
_entity_poly.entity_id
_entity_poly.type
_entity_poly.pdbx_seq_one_letter_code
_entity_poly.pdbx_strand_id
1 'polypeptide(L)'
;MKNYKKVYAAFILAGGLILHGCNGIFDDLAINPNQPSMGAYFTSPSAVNDAVMTMYGYMSTQRCLGASGSKTTIIRSDEASSNSDYGKPGMFGADLNASYYTIEQPYTLMYTTASQASYIIETAPSVDFSGNEELRNAYMGEAYFWRAFAHYYLLINFRNISPIRQMPRNGDDYVRPLEKPAAVWNFIQEDLAHAKELLPVKGYWDSKNAGRVTKASAAALLGKAYLYRSGIEQYYGEDKTTFYSEAAKEFGDVIDGKYGTYDLTKNYADNFDVAHENNEESILEFQFLGDVDNAGFNPGLATSGLAFDSRGLMLPGAGVGYEGVVHNWLYNAFVNSVDKDGYT
;
A
#
# COMPACT_ATOMS: atom_id res chain seq x y z
N MET A 1 9.88 -18.49 74.14
CA MET A 1 9.78 -19.13 72.84
C MET A 1 8.39 -19.14 72.14
N LYS A 2 7.30 -18.73 72.84
CA LYS A 2 5.92 -18.82 72.34
C LYS A 2 5.48 -17.58 71.47
N ASN A 3 6.17 -16.44 71.61
CA ASN A 3 5.72 -15.19 70.91
C ASN A 3 6.26 -14.97 69.49
N TYR A 4 7.35 -15.60 69.12
CA TYR A 4 7.94 -15.45 67.77
C TYR A 4 7.07 -16.11 66.70
N LYS A 5 6.46 -17.24 67.00
CA LYS A 5 5.53 -17.93 66.04
C LYS A 5 4.33 -17.09 65.62
N LYS A 6 3.84 -16.24 66.53
CA LYS A 6 2.69 -15.34 66.25
C LYS A 6 3.13 -14.15 65.40
N VAL A 7 4.37 -13.67 65.57
CA VAL A 7 4.94 -12.57 64.75
C VAL A 7 5.23 -13.03 63.33
N TYR A 8 5.79 -14.24 63.17
CA TYR A 8 6.01 -14.80 61.83
C TYR A 8 4.71 -15.11 61.10
N ALA A 9 3.67 -15.57 61.76
CA ALA A 9 2.36 -15.80 61.17
C ALA A 9 1.70 -14.50 60.73
N ALA A 10 1.86 -13.40 61.47
CA ALA A 10 1.34 -12.07 61.10
C ALA A 10 2.10 -11.49 59.90
N PHE A 11 3.43 -11.72 59.81
CA PHE A 11 4.24 -11.29 58.64
C PHE A 11 3.92 -12.08 57.39
N ILE A 12 3.64 -13.39 57.47
CA ILE A 12 3.23 -14.23 56.34
C ILE A 12 1.83 -13.85 55.88
N LEU A 13 0.89 -13.53 56.78
CA LEU A 13 -0.44 -13.06 56.43
C LEU A 13 -0.41 -11.65 55.78
N ALA A 14 0.42 -10.75 56.30
CA ALA A 14 0.60 -9.39 55.71
C ALA A 14 1.31 -9.46 54.36
N GLY A 15 2.32 -10.32 54.18
CA GLY A 15 2.98 -10.55 52.88
C GLY A 15 2.08 -11.22 51.86
N GLY A 16 1.15 -12.10 52.29
CA GLY A 16 0.18 -12.73 51.38
C GLY A 16 -0.92 -11.79 50.89
N LEU A 17 -1.25 -10.77 51.64
CA LEU A 17 -2.23 -9.74 51.23
C LEU A 17 -1.66 -8.71 50.24
N ILE A 18 -0.35 -8.53 50.19
CA ILE A 18 0.33 -7.63 49.24
C ILE A 18 0.44 -8.25 47.85
N LEU A 19 0.38 -9.59 47.74
CA LEU A 19 0.50 -10.29 46.44
C LEU A 19 -0.82 -10.44 45.69
N HIS A 20 -1.95 -10.00 46.23
CA HIS A 20 -3.26 -10.14 45.57
C HIS A 20 -3.83 -8.81 45.03
N GLY A 21 -3.04 -7.75 45.00
CA GLY A 21 -3.61 -6.43 44.83
C GLY A 21 -3.10 -5.59 43.66
N CYS A 22 -2.82 -6.13 42.47
CA CYS A 22 -2.45 -5.24 41.37
C CYS A 22 -2.84 -5.67 39.94
N ASN A 23 -3.59 -6.74 39.73
CA ASN A 23 -3.92 -7.11 38.36
C ASN A 23 -4.99 -6.23 37.71
N GLY A 24 -5.84 -5.52 38.46
CA GLY A 24 -6.86 -4.65 37.85
C GLY A 24 -6.43 -3.18 37.68
N ILE A 25 -5.54 -2.68 38.58
CA ILE A 25 -5.18 -1.26 38.58
C ILE A 25 -4.21 -0.93 37.42
N PHE A 26 -3.39 -1.89 37.00
CA PHE A 26 -2.47 -1.68 35.89
C PHE A 26 -3.16 -1.81 34.52
N ASP A 27 -4.21 -2.59 34.42
CA ASP A 27 -5.01 -2.71 33.20
C ASP A 27 -5.76 -1.39 32.91
N ASP A 28 -6.29 -0.73 33.94
CA ASP A 28 -6.94 0.58 33.83
C ASP A 28 -5.94 1.71 33.54
N LEU A 29 -4.70 1.60 34.04
CA LEU A 29 -3.63 2.59 33.77
C LEU A 29 -2.99 2.44 32.37
N ALA A 30 -3.11 1.26 31.78
CA ALA A 30 -2.67 1.00 30.42
C ALA A 30 -3.61 1.58 29.36
N ILE A 31 -4.84 1.93 29.76
CA ILE A 31 -5.80 2.57 28.87
C ILE A 31 -5.54 4.08 28.93
N ASN A 32 -4.97 4.63 27.85
CA ASN A 32 -4.87 6.09 27.72
C ASN A 32 -6.29 6.69 27.55
N PRO A 33 -6.82 7.42 28.54
CA PRO A 33 -8.19 7.94 28.46
C PRO A 33 -8.38 8.95 27.33
N ASN A 34 -7.29 9.46 26.73
CA ASN A 34 -7.30 10.39 25.62
C ASN A 34 -7.10 9.72 24.26
N GLN A 35 -6.88 8.41 24.25
CA GLN A 35 -6.87 7.62 23.02
C GLN A 35 -7.98 6.57 23.10
N PRO A 36 -8.99 6.63 22.20
CA PRO A 36 -9.99 5.58 22.15
C PRO A 36 -9.28 4.23 21.92
N SER A 37 -9.71 3.21 22.65
CA SER A 37 -9.28 1.84 22.36
C SER A 37 -9.63 1.53 20.90
N MET A 38 -8.85 0.67 20.25
CA MET A 38 -9.09 0.33 18.87
C MET A 38 -10.54 -0.11 18.60
N GLY A 39 -11.17 -0.84 19.55
CA GLY A 39 -12.59 -1.21 19.48
C GLY A 39 -13.57 -0.05 19.66
N ALA A 40 -13.15 1.06 20.27
CA ALA A 40 -13.99 2.25 20.42
C ALA A 40 -13.89 3.23 19.25
N TYR A 41 -12.91 3.04 18.34
CA TYR A 41 -12.74 3.91 17.19
C TYR A 41 -13.75 3.61 16.07
N PHE A 42 -14.01 2.33 15.79
CA PHE A 42 -14.90 1.91 14.70
C PHE A 42 -16.36 1.81 15.17
N THR A 43 -16.97 2.94 15.45
CA THR A 43 -18.36 3.01 15.94
C THR A 43 -19.35 3.47 14.87
N SER A 44 -18.86 3.87 13.69
CA SER A 44 -19.70 4.42 12.63
C SER A 44 -19.12 4.16 11.25
N PRO A 45 -19.95 4.18 10.18
CA PRO A 45 -19.48 4.13 8.81
C PRO A 45 -18.47 5.22 8.46
N SER A 46 -18.59 6.42 9.04
CA SER A 46 -17.62 7.50 8.84
C SER A 46 -16.23 7.13 9.39
N ALA A 47 -16.16 6.54 10.59
CA ALA A 47 -14.88 6.11 11.15
C ALA A 47 -14.22 5.01 10.30
N VAL A 48 -15.01 4.09 9.72
CA VAL A 48 -14.50 3.11 8.75
C VAL A 48 -13.98 3.81 7.50
N ASN A 49 -14.72 4.79 6.96
CA ASN A 49 -14.27 5.56 5.81
C ASN A 49 -12.95 6.30 6.08
N ASP A 50 -12.81 6.93 7.24
CA ASP A 50 -11.60 7.68 7.61
C ASP A 50 -10.38 6.74 7.67
N ALA A 51 -10.59 5.53 8.18
CA ALA A 51 -9.56 4.49 8.18
C ALA A 51 -9.20 4.02 6.77
N VAL A 52 -10.18 3.87 5.88
CA VAL A 52 -9.96 3.56 4.46
C VAL A 52 -9.17 4.69 3.81
N MET A 53 -9.59 5.94 3.98
CA MET A 53 -8.88 7.11 3.41
C MET A 53 -7.45 7.26 3.93
N THR A 54 -7.18 6.82 5.15
CA THR A 54 -5.82 6.78 5.71
C THR A 54 -4.89 5.89 4.88
N MET A 55 -5.39 4.76 4.35
CA MET A 55 -4.59 3.88 3.48
C MET A 55 -4.23 4.57 2.15
N TYR A 56 -5.18 5.28 1.53
CA TYR A 56 -4.88 6.12 0.36
C TYR A 56 -3.83 7.18 0.70
N GLY A 57 -3.96 7.82 1.86
CA GLY A 57 -3.00 8.79 2.36
C GLY A 57 -1.59 8.20 2.50
N TYR A 58 -1.44 6.99 3.02
CA TYR A 58 -0.14 6.32 3.10
C TYR A 58 0.45 6.04 1.72
N MET A 59 -0.37 5.55 0.79
CA MET A 59 0.09 5.25 -0.57
C MET A 59 0.53 6.51 -1.33
N SER A 60 -0.20 7.61 -1.19
CA SER A 60 0.08 8.86 -1.90
C SER A 60 1.23 9.69 -1.29
N THR A 61 1.83 9.26 -0.18
CA THR A 61 2.96 10.01 0.40
C THR A 61 4.20 9.98 -0.47
N GLN A 62 5.00 11.03 -0.40
CA GLN A 62 6.34 11.08 -0.98
C GLN A 62 7.18 9.85 -0.58
N ARG A 63 6.95 9.34 0.63
CA ARG A 63 7.73 8.25 1.24
C ARG A 63 7.31 6.85 0.80
N CYS A 64 6.15 6.70 0.16
CA CYS A 64 5.62 5.41 -0.28
C CYS A 64 5.71 5.26 -1.81
N LEU A 65 4.66 5.61 -2.55
CA LEU A 65 4.63 5.50 -4.00
C LEU A 65 5.08 6.79 -4.71
N GLY A 66 5.25 7.87 -3.99
CA GLY A 66 5.80 9.11 -4.52
C GLY A 66 7.30 9.01 -4.78
N ALA A 67 8.05 10.07 -4.44
CA ALA A 67 9.47 10.18 -4.78
C ALA A 67 10.33 8.99 -4.35
N SER A 68 10.11 8.45 -3.15
CA SER A 68 10.92 7.32 -2.65
C SER A 68 10.63 6.03 -3.39
N GLY A 69 9.35 5.73 -3.65
CA GLY A 69 8.95 4.51 -4.34
C GLY A 69 9.32 4.52 -5.81
N SER A 70 9.01 5.61 -6.54
CA SER A 70 9.33 5.75 -7.94
C SER A 70 10.84 5.79 -8.18
N LYS A 71 11.59 6.54 -7.37
CA LYS A 71 13.06 6.56 -7.46
C LYS A 71 13.66 5.19 -7.23
N THR A 72 13.22 4.47 -6.21
CA THR A 72 13.72 3.13 -5.95
C THR A 72 13.48 2.19 -7.13
N THR A 73 12.32 2.32 -7.79
CA THR A 73 11.98 1.47 -8.93
C THR A 73 12.79 1.85 -10.17
N ILE A 74 12.81 3.13 -10.54
CA ILE A 74 13.43 3.60 -11.78
C ILE A 74 14.96 3.54 -11.70
N ILE A 75 15.56 4.02 -10.61
CA ILE A 75 17.02 4.09 -10.46
C ILE A 75 17.64 2.70 -10.29
N ARG A 76 16.87 1.72 -9.81
CA ARG A 76 17.31 0.32 -9.72
C ARG A 76 17.16 -0.45 -11.03
N SER A 77 16.53 0.14 -12.03
CA SER A 77 16.46 -0.41 -13.39
C SER A 77 17.70 -0.02 -14.20
N ASP A 78 17.81 -0.56 -15.39
CA ASP A 78 18.81 -0.17 -16.37
C ASP A 78 18.39 1.05 -17.22
N GLU A 79 17.24 1.64 -16.92
CA GLU A 79 16.66 2.75 -17.67
C GLU A 79 17.24 4.10 -17.27
N ALA A 80 17.51 4.29 -15.96
CA ALA A 80 17.98 5.57 -15.45
C ALA A 80 19.00 5.43 -14.31
N SER A 81 19.76 6.49 -14.10
CA SER A 81 20.68 6.67 -12.98
C SER A 81 20.44 8.00 -12.29
N SER A 82 20.96 8.17 -11.08
CA SER A 82 20.93 9.43 -10.36
C SER A 82 22.29 9.78 -9.80
N ASN A 83 22.67 11.05 -9.89
CA ASN A 83 23.89 11.59 -9.32
C ASN A 83 23.69 12.18 -7.92
N SER A 84 22.44 12.22 -7.43
CA SER A 84 22.13 12.70 -6.08
C SER A 84 22.27 11.60 -5.03
N ASP A 85 22.19 12.00 -3.76
CA ASP A 85 22.15 11.03 -2.65
C ASP A 85 21.00 10.00 -2.79
N TYR A 86 19.95 10.36 -3.52
CA TYR A 86 18.86 9.46 -3.86
C TYR A 86 19.27 8.34 -4.83
N GLY A 87 20.34 8.53 -5.59
CA GLY A 87 20.87 7.55 -6.53
C GLY A 87 21.82 6.52 -5.92
N LYS A 88 22.19 6.67 -4.65
CA LYS A 88 23.06 5.71 -3.96
C LYS A 88 22.56 4.26 -4.00
N PRO A 89 21.24 3.98 -3.93
CA PRO A 89 20.71 2.63 -4.11
C PRO A 89 20.56 2.22 -5.58
N GLY A 90 21.28 2.82 -6.51
CA GLY A 90 21.27 2.44 -7.92
C GLY A 90 21.51 0.95 -8.15
N MET A 91 21.17 0.46 -9.35
CA MET A 91 21.14 -0.96 -9.70
C MET A 91 22.42 -1.73 -9.32
N PHE A 92 23.57 -1.06 -9.33
CA PHE A 92 24.88 -1.63 -8.97
C PHE A 92 25.53 -0.91 -7.77
N GLY A 93 24.75 -0.12 -7.02
CA GLY A 93 25.27 0.66 -5.90
C GLY A 93 25.68 -0.23 -4.73
N ALA A 94 26.92 -0.05 -4.26
CA ALA A 94 27.44 -0.74 -3.07
C ALA A 94 26.73 -0.29 -1.78
N ASP A 95 25.98 0.81 -1.83
CA ASP A 95 25.34 1.45 -0.69
C ASP A 95 23.89 1.02 -0.45
N LEU A 96 23.40 0.04 -1.21
CA LEU A 96 22.06 -0.50 -1.01
C LEU A 96 22.01 -1.27 0.32
N ASN A 97 21.33 -0.73 1.31
CA ASN A 97 21.12 -1.36 2.61
C ASN A 97 19.69 -1.13 3.13
N ALA A 98 19.28 -1.95 4.09
CA ALA A 98 17.91 -1.95 4.62
C ALA A 98 17.53 -0.64 5.35
N SER A 99 18.52 0.11 5.84
CA SER A 99 18.29 1.38 6.57
C SER A 99 18.26 2.58 5.62
N TYR A 100 18.44 2.37 4.33
CA TYR A 100 18.34 3.46 3.37
C TYR A 100 16.88 3.93 3.27
N TYR A 101 16.63 5.21 3.49
CA TYR A 101 15.26 5.70 3.69
C TYR A 101 14.32 5.47 2.50
N THR A 102 14.84 5.43 1.26
CA THR A 102 14.01 5.12 0.08
C THR A 102 13.64 3.63 -0.03
N ILE A 103 14.25 2.79 0.78
CA ILE A 103 13.94 1.36 0.93
C ILE A 103 13.08 1.13 2.18
N GLU A 104 13.53 1.65 3.32
CA GLU A 104 12.88 1.45 4.63
C GLU A 104 11.49 2.08 4.70
N GLN A 105 11.32 3.29 4.17
CA GLN A 105 10.05 4.00 4.29
C GLN A 105 8.90 3.36 3.49
N PRO A 106 9.05 3.01 2.19
CA PRO A 106 8.03 2.24 1.49
C PRO A 106 7.73 0.90 2.16
N TYR A 107 8.76 0.18 2.62
CA TYR A 107 8.60 -1.07 3.37
C TYR A 107 7.71 -0.89 4.60
N THR A 108 8.01 0.08 5.44
CA THR A 108 7.26 0.38 6.67
C THR A 108 5.82 0.79 6.37
N LEU A 109 5.61 1.67 5.38
CA LEU A 109 4.28 2.14 5.03
C LEU A 109 3.40 1.04 4.40
N MET A 110 3.99 0.14 3.62
CA MET A 110 3.25 -1.03 3.09
C MET A 110 2.79 -1.96 4.21
N TYR A 111 3.63 -2.24 5.21
CA TYR A 111 3.21 -3.03 6.38
C TYR A 111 2.18 -2.30 7.24
N THR A 112 2.30 -0.99 7.39
CA THR A 112 1.31 -0.16 8.09
C THR A 112 -0.05 -0.23 7.38
N THR A 113 -0.05 -0.12 6.06
CA THR A 113 -1.27 -0.25 5.24
C THR A 113 -1.88 -1.64 5.37
N ALA A 114 -1.08 -2.70 5.31
CA ALA A 114 -1.56 -4.07 5.46
C ALA A 114 -2.18 -4.32 6.85
N SER A 115 -1.59 -3.74 7.91
CA SER A 115 -2.13 -3.80 9.27
C SER A 115 -3.45 -3.05 9.38
N GLN A 116 -3.52 -1.83 8.85
CA GLN A 116 -4.74 -1.02 8.83
C GLN A 116 -5.87 -1.71 8.06
N ALA A 117 -5.55 -2.27 6.90
CA ALA A 117 -6.50 -3.03 6.10
C ALA A 117 -7.04 -4.26 6.84
N SER A 118 -6.16 -5.03 7.49
CA SER A 118 -6.57 -6.18 8.30
C SER A 118 -7.51 -5.76 9.43
N TYR A 119 -7.24 -4.60 10.05
CA TYR A 119 -8.11 -4.07 11.09
C TYR A 119 -9.50 -3.71 10.57
N ILE A 120 -9.60 -3.06 9.41
CA ILE A 120 -10.89 -2.75 8.78
C ILE A 120 -11.66 -4.03 8.44
N ILE A 121 -10.99 -5.02 7.85
CA ILE A 121 -11.61 -6.30 7.47
C ILE A 121 -12.20 -7.02 8.69
N GLU A 122 -11.52 -6.97 9.85
CA GLU A 122 -11.98 -7.62 11.06
C GLU A 122 -13.11 -6.85 11.78
N THR A 123 -13.14 -5.53 11.67
CA THR A 123 -14.04 -4.70 12.50
C THR A 123 -15.25 -4.16 11.76
N ALA A 124 -15.13 -3.83 10.47
CA ALA A 124 -16.23 -3.28 9.69
C ALA A 124 -17.52 -4.15 9.68
N PRO A 125 -17.44 -5.49 9.73
CA PRO A 125 -18.64 -6.32 9.84
C PRO A 125 -19.49 -6.07 11.09
N SER A 126 -18.91 -5.57 12.19
CA SER A 126 -19.61 -5.27 13.45
C SER A 126 -20.16 -3.85 13.52
N VAL A 127 -19.82 -2.98 12.58
CA VAL A 127 -20.29 -1.59 12.52
C VAL A 127 -21.69 -1.55 11.90
N ASP A 128 -22.57 -0.78 12.52
CA ASP A 128 -23.91 -0.53 11.98
C ASP A 128 -23.87 0.46 10.81
N PHE A 129 -24.10 -0.05 9.61
CA PHE A 129 -24.25 0.76 8.38
C PHE A 129 -25.69 1.15 8.09
N SER A 130 -26.61 0.95 9.03
CA SER A 130 -28.03 1.31 8.88
C SER A 130 -28.67 0.71 7.61
N GLY A 131 -28.35 -0.56 7.32
CA GLY A 131 -28.82 -1.28 6.14
C GLY A 131 -28.07 -0.98 4.83
N ASN A 132 -27.11 -0.08 4.82
CA ASN A 132 -26.29 0.18 3.63
C ASN A 132 -25.13 -0.83 3.51
N GLU A 133 -25.48 -2.06 3.18
CA GLU A 133 -24.53 -3.15 3.03
C GLU A 133 -23.59 -2.96 1.83
N GLU A 134 -24.07 -2.29 0.77
CA GLU A 134 -23.25 -1.99 -0.40
C GLU A 134 -22.06 -1.10 -0.02
N LEU A 135 -22.28 -0.07 0.77
CA LEU A 135 -21.22 0.82 1.26
C LEU A 135 -20.24 0.07 2.19
N ARG A 136 -20.76 -0.78 3.10
CA ARG A 136 -19.91 -1.63 3.93
C ARG A 136 -19.02 -2.53 3.09
N ASN A 137 -19.61 -3.18 2.09
CA ASN A 137 -18.90 -4.06 1.19
C ASN A 137 -17.85 -3.30 0.37
N ALA A 138 -18.17 -2.09 -0.10
CA ALA A 138 -17.22 -1.24 -0.79
C ALA A 138 -15.99 -0.94 0.08
N TYR A 139 -16.17 -0.50 1.32
CA TYR A 139 -15.05 -0.23 2.24
C TYR A 139 -14.23 -1.48 2.59
N MET A 140 -14.88 -2.60 2.78
CA MET A 140 -14.19 -3.88 2.98
C MET A 140 -13.41 -4.29 1.73
N GLY A 141 -14.00 -4.11 0.54
CA GLY A 141 -13.35 -4.37 -0.74
C GLY A 141 -12.10 -3.52 -0.93
N GLU A 142 -12.15 -2.24 -0.54
CA GLU A 142 -10.98 -1.36 -0.55
C GLU A 142 -9.90 -1.85 0.43
N ALA A 143 -10.29 -2.31 1.62
CA ALA A 143 -9.33 -2.85 2.57
C ALA A 143 -8.64 -4.12 2.04
N TYR A 144 -9.39 -5.06 1.45
CA TYR A 144 -8.82 -6.22 0.78
C TYR A 144 -7.88 -5.83 -0.36
N PHE A 145 -8.27 -4.88 -1.18
CA PHE A 145 -7.44 -4.37 -2.27
C PHE A 145 -6.11 -3.80 -1.77
N TRP A 146 -6.14 -2.91 -0.77
CA TRP A 146 -4.95 -2.28 -0.25
C TRP A 146 -4.04 -3.24 0.51
N ARG A 147 -4.61 -4.24 1.18
CA ARG A 147 -3.82 -5.30 1.80
C ARG A 147 -3.08 -6.13 0.75
N ALA A 148 -3.77 -6.50 -0.29
CA ALA A 148 -3.17 -7.23 -1.41
C ALA A 148 -2.10 -6.39 -2.13
N PHE A 149 -2.38 -5.13 -2.42
CA PHE A 149 -1.44 -4.21 -3.05
C PHE A 149 -0.16 -4.06 -2.23
N ALA A 150 -0.29 -3.87 -0.92
CA ALA A 150 0.85 -3.76 -0.02
C ALA A 150 1.73 -5.03 -0.05
N HIS A 151 1.12 -6.20 0.04
CA HIS A 151 1.86 -7.47 -0.01
C HIS A 151 2.43 -7.74 -1.41
N TYR A 152 1.74 -7.36 -2.48
CA TYR A 152 2.27 -7.42 -3.85
C TYR A 152 3.55 -6.58 -3.97
N TYR A 153 3.52 -5.32 -3.51
CA TYR A 153 4.68 -4.45 -3.52
C TYR A 153 5.84 -5.03 -2.69
N LEU A 154 5.55 -5.48 -1.48
CA LEU A 154 6.54 -6.10 -0.59
C LEU A 154 7.17 -7.35 -1.22
N LEU A 155 6.36 -8.22 -1.81
CA LEU A 155 6.83 -9.47 -2.38
C LEU A 155 7.74 -9.27 -3.60
N ILE A 156 7.37 -8.37 -4.52
CA ILE A 156 8.20 -8.11 -5.72
C ILE A 156 9.51 -7.39 -5.40
N ASN A 157 9.55 -6.59 -4.33
CA ASN A 157 10.74 -5.83 -3.95
C ASN A 157 11.64 -6.56 -2.94
N PHE A 158 11.07 -7.35 -2.04
CA PHE A 158 11.79 -7.95 -0.90
C PHE A 158 11.78 -9.48 -0.89
N ARG A 159 11.02 -10.09 -1.76
CA ARG A 159 10.91 -11.54 -1.99
C ARG A 159 10.36 -12.33 -0.80
N ASN A 160 11.13 -12.48 0.26
CA ASN A 160 10.71 -13.21 1.45
C ASN A 160 10.14 -12.22 2.45
N ILE A 161 8.85 -12.31 2.71
CA ILE A 161 8.12 -11.40 3.59
C ILE A 161 7.24 -12.16 4.59
N SER A 162 6.83 -11.47 5.64
CA SER A 162 5.91 -12.00 6.65
C SER A 162 4.53 -11.37 6.41
N PRO A 163 3.58 -12.06 5.79
CA PRO A 163 2.29 -11.43 5.47
C PRO A 163 1.45 -11.13 6.72
N ILE A 164 0.77 -10.00 6.69
CA ILE A 164 -0.20 -9.57 7.71
C ILE A 164 -1.58 -10.08 7.31
N ARG A 165 -1.97 -11.25 7.84
CA ARG A 165 -3.26 -11.87 7.53
C ARG A 165 -4.37 -11.37 8.46
N GLN A 166 -4.01 -11.00 9.67
CA GLN A 166 -4.89 -10.50 10.71
C GLN A 166 -4.21 -9.40 11.51
N MET A 167 -5.00 -8.59 12.16
CA MET A 167 -4.51 -7.53 13.02
C MET A 167 -3.66 -8.10 14.17
N PRO A 168 -2.44 -7.59 14.41
CA PRO A 168 -1.67 -7.92 15.60
C PRO A 168 -2.41 -7.45 16.87
N ARG A 169 -2.55 -8.34 17.85
CA ARG A 169 -3.27 -8.05 19.10
C ARG A 169 -2.36 -8.00 20.31
N ASN A 170 -1.21 -8.63 20.23
CA ASN A 170 -0.24 -8.72 21.33
C ASN A 170 1.18 -8.72 20.78
N GLY A 171 2.18 -8.63 21.65
CA GLY A 171 3.58 -8.54 21.27
C GLY A 171 4.09 -9.71 20.42
N ASP A 172 3.58 -10.91 20.64
CA ASP A 172 4.00 -12.11 19.92
C ASP A 172 3.51 -12.10 18.47
N ASP A 173 2.40 -11.43 18.18
CA ASP A 173 1.85 -11.30 16.82
C ASP A 173 2.73 -10.46 15.90
N TYR A 174 3.66 -9.69 16.43
CA TYR A 174 4.63 -8.92 15.65
C TYR A 174 5.83 -9.75 15.22
N VAL A 175 6.07 -10.89 15.85
CA VAL A 175 7.16 -11.81 15.49
C VAL A 175 6.60 -12.88 14.57
N ARG A 176 6.68 -12.65 13.27
CA ARG A 176 6.13 -13.54 12.26
C ARG A 176 7.24 -14.14 11.40
N PRO A 177 7.15 -15.44 11.07
CA PRO A 177 8.13 -16.05 10.17
C PRO A 177 7.98 -15.50 8.75
N LEU A 178 9.08 -15.47 8.02
CA LEU A 178 9.07 -15.26 6.58
C LEU A 178 8.36 -16.44 5.90
N GLU A 179 7.47 -16.14 4.97
CA GLU A 179 6.79 -17.15 4.18
C GLU A 179 7.44 -17.32 2.80
N LYS A 180 7.25 -18.49 2.21
CA LYS A 180 7.66 -18.75 0.82
C LYS A 180 6.83 -17.91 -0.14
N PRO A 181 7.43 -17.39 -1.21
CA PRO A 181 6.73 -16.55 -2.18
C PRO A 181 5.41 -17.13 -2.70
N ALA A 182 5.37 -18.43 -2.99
CA ALA A 182 4.14 -19.08 -3.46
C ALA A 182 2.95 -18.95 -2.49
N ALA A 183 3.19 -19.05 -1.17
CA ALA A 183 2.14 -18.85 -0.17
C ALA A 183 1.68 -17.39 -0.09
N VAL A 184 2.61 -16.46 -0.27
CA VAL A 184 2.29 -15.02 -0.29
C VAL A 184 1.51 -14.67 -1.56
N TRP A 185 1.87 -15.22 -2.73
CA TRP A 185 1.11 -15.06 -3.97
C TRP A 185 -0.33 -15.55 -3.82
N ASN A 186 -0.54 -16.74 -3.22
CA ASN A 186 -1.89 -17.24 -2.96
C ASN A 186 -2.69 -16.23 -2.12
N PHE A 187 -2.10 -15.71 -1.04
CA PHE A 187 -2.75 -14.73 -0.18
C PHE A 187 -3.11 -13.44 -0.91
N ILE A 188 -2.21 -12.90 -1.75
CA ILE A 188 -2.48 -11.72 -2.58
C ILE A 188 -3.65 -11.98 -3.53
N GLN A 189 -3.66 -13.15 -4.19
CA GLN A 189 -4.69 -13.52 -5.15
C GLN A 189 -6.06 -13.72 -4.46
N GLU A 190 -6.09 -14.32 -3.27
CA GLU A 190 -7.29 -14.46 -2.44
C GLU A 190 -7.86 -13.09 -2.04
N ASP A 191 -7.02 -12.19 -1.53
CA ASP A 191 -7.45 -10.84 -1.17
C ASP A 191 -7.99 -10.07 -2.37
N LEU A 192 -7.34 -10.16 -3.53
CA LEU A 192 -7.83 -9.50 -4.75
C LEU A 192 -9.12 -10.11 -5.28
N ALA A 193 -9.33 -11.41 -5.09
CA ALA A 193 -10.60 -12.05 -5.42
C ALA A 193 -11.74 -11.52 -4.51
N HIS A 194 -11.50 -11.42 -3.21
CA HIS A 194 -12.44 -10.81 -2.27
C HIS A 194 -12.69 -9.33 -2.60
N ALA A 195 -11.64 -8.56 -2.88
CA ALA A 195 -11.78 -7.17 -3.30
C ALA A 195 -12.66 -7.04 -4.54
N LYS A 196 -12.42 -7.87 -5.56
CA LYS A 196 -13.20 -7.90 -6.80
C LYS A 196 -14.67 -8.29 -6.57
N GLU A 197 -14.95 -9.15 -5.60
CA GLU A 197 -16.33 -9.49 -5.23
C GLU A 197 -17.06 -8.30 -4.59
N LEU A 198 -16.41 -7.64 -3.64
CA LEU A 198 -17.02 -6.62 -2.77
C LEU A 198 -17.02 -5.21 -3.35
N LEU A 199 -16.03 -4.87 -4.16
CA LEU A 199 -15.88 -3.51 -4.72
C LEU A 199 -17.00 -3.18 -5.72
N PRO A 200 -17.39 -1.90 -5.81
CA PRO A 200 -18.34 -1.44 -6.81
C PRO A 200 -17.70 -1.34 -8.21
N VAL A 201 -18.54 -1.27 -9.22
CA VAL A 201 -18.11 -1.00 -10.61
C VAL A 201 -17.80 0.48 -10.83
N LYS A 202 -17.15 0.82 -11.95
CA LYS A 202 -16.91 2.23 -12.37
C LYS A 202 -18.23 3.01 -12.40
N GLY A 203 -18.22 4.21 -11.85
CA GLY A 203 -19.40 5.09 -11.79
C GLY A 203 -20.20 5.02 -10.47
N TYR A 204 -19.85 4.13 -9.55
CA TYR A 204 -20.47 4.11 -8.21
C TYR A 204 -20.05 5.32 -7.36
N TRP A 205 -18.75 5.63 -7.38
CA TRP A 205 -18.21 6.75 -6.62
C TRP A 205 -18.56 8.09 -7.29
N ASP A 206 -19.03 9.03 -6.49
CA ASP A 206 -19.25 10.41 -6.93
C ASP A 206 -17.94 11.18 -7.13
N SER A 207 -18.02 12.41 -7.62
CA SER A 207 -16.85 13.25 -7.88
C SER A 207 -16.00 13.57 -6.63
N LYS A 208 -16.59 13.52 -5.41
CA LYS A 208 -15.86 13.72 -4.17
C LYS A 208 -15.04 12.49 -3.74
N ASN A 209 -15.39 11.36 -4.32
CA ASN A 209 -14.77 10.08 -4.11
C ASN A 209 -14.02 9.58 -5.36
N ALA A 210 -13.69 10.48 -6.29
CA ALA A 210 -12.89 10.16 -7.47
C ALA A 210 -11.55 9.51 -7.07
N GLY A 211 -11.06 8.59 -7.89
CA GLY A 211 -9.82 7.88 -7.63
C GLY A 211 -9.91 6.71 -6.64
N ARG A 212 -11.07 6.46 -6.02
CA ARG A 212 -11.26 5.25 -5.19
C ARG A 212 -11.28 4.00 -6.06
N VAL A 213 -10.72 2.92 -5.50
CA VAL A 213 -10.62 1.65 -6.22
C VAL A 213 -12.01 1.07 -6.54
N THR A 214 -12.05 0.40 -7.67
CA THR A 214 -13.25 -0.25 -8.19
C THR A 214 -12.99 -1.73 -8.46
N LYS A 215 -14.02 -2.44 -8.84
CA LYS A 215 -13.92 -3.83 -9.28
C LYS A 215 -12.92 -4.02 -10.42
N ALA A 216 -12.83 -3.05 -11.33
CA ALA A 216 -11.85 -3.07 -12.41
C ALA A 216 -10.41 -2.93 -11.87
N SER A 217 -10.18 -2.08 -10.85
CA SER A 217 -8.87 -1.95 -10.21
C SER A 217 -8.41 -3.29 -9.60
N ALA A 218 -9.32 -3.99 -8.93
CA ALA A 218 -9.01 -5.32 -8.36
C ALA A 218 -8.75 -6.37 -9.44
N ALA A 219 -9.54 -6.40 -10.51
CA ALA A 219 -9.34 -7.32 -11.63
C ALA A 219 -8.02 -7.06 -12.34
N ALA A 220 -7.69 -5.80 -12.64
CA ALA A 220 -6.44 -5.44 -13.29
C ALA A 220 -5.22 -5.81 -12.44
N LEU A 221 -5.26 -5.56 -11.12
CA LEU A 221 -4.17 -5.94 -10.23
C LEU A 221 -4.08 -7.47 -10.05
N LEU A 222 -5.21 -8.19 -10.04
CA LEU A 222 -5.23 -9.64 -9.98
C LEU A 222 -4.61 -10.25 -11.25
N GLY A 223 -4.97 -9.74 -12.42
CA GLY A 223 -4.35 -10.13 -13.69
C GLY A 223 -2.84 -9.89 -13.67
N LYS A 224 -2.41 -8.73 -13.16
CA LYS A 224 -1.00 -8.40 -12.98
C LYS A 224 -0.30 -9.34 -12.00
N ALA A 225 -0.94 -9.70 -10.89
CA ALA A 225 -0.39 -10.64 -9.91
C ALA A 225 -0.19 -12.04 -10.52
N TYR A 226 -1.14 -12.55 -11.30
CA TYR A 226 -1.01 -13.80 -12.04
C TYR A 226 0.14 -13.78 -13.04
N LEU A 227 0.24 -12.68 -13.82
CA LEU A 227 1.30 -12.50 -14.81
C LEU A 227 2.69 -12.48 -14.16
N TYR A 228 2.85 -11.66 -13.12
CA TYR A 228 4.13 -11.52 -12.41
C TYR A 228 4.53 -12.81 -11.69
N ARG A 229 3.61 -13.47 -11.00
CA ARG A 229 3.86 -14.78 -10.38
C ARG A 229 4.40 -15.77 -11.40
N SER A 230 3.74 -15.87 -12.55
CA SER A 230 4.15 -16.80 -13.60
C SER A 230 5.57 -16.53 -14.11
N GLY A 231 5.95 -15.27 -14.31
CA GLY A 231 7.28 -14.91 -14.78
C GLY A 231 8.35 -15.02 -13.70
N ILE A 232 8.10 -14.43 -12.53
CA ILE A 232 9.09 -14.33 -11.45
C ILE A 232 9.40 -15.70 -10.84
N GLU A 233 8.38 -16.48 -10.53
CA GLU A 233 8.59 -17.79 -9.89
C GLU A 233 9.25 -18.80 -10.82
N GLN A 234 8.99 -18.73 -12.13
CA GLN A 234 9.73 -19.50 -13.12
C GLN A 234 11.20 -19.09 -13.20
N TYR A 235 11.48 -17.79 -13.17
CA TYR A 235 12.85 -17.28 -13.19
C TYR A 235 13.68 -17.79 -12.01
N TYR A 236 13.10 -17.84 -10.81
CA TYR A 236 13.76 -18.37 -9.63
C TYR A 236 13.69 -19.91 -9.52
N GLY A 237 12.91 -20.58 -10.37
CA GLY A 237 12.74 -22.03 -10.36
C GLY A 237 11.98 -22.57 -9.15
N GLU A 238 11.23 -21.73 -8.44
CA GLU A 238 10.51 -22.08 -7.21
C GLU A 238 9.08 -22.57 -7.45
N ASP A 239 8.43 -22.08 -8.50
CA ASP A 239 7.10 -22.54 -8.93
C ASP A 239 7.09 -22.64 -10.46
N LYS A 240 6.66 -23.81 -10.96
CA LYS A 240 6.51 -24.05 -12.40
C LYS A 240 5.08 -23.81 -12.89
N THR A 241 4.17 -23.54 -11.98
CA THR A 241 2.77 -23.26 -12.31
C THR A 241 2.67 -21.91 -13.01
N THR A 242 1.97 -21.87 -14.11
CA THR A 242 1.71 -20.64 -14.86
C THR A 242 0.24 -20.27 -14.77
N PHE A 243 -0.02 -18.98 -14.69
CA PHE A 243 -1.36 -18.40 -14.56
C PHE A 243 -1.63 -17.40 -15.70
N TYR A 244 -1.05 -17.64 -16.88
CA TYR A 244 -1.21 -16.72 -18.02
C TYR A 244 -2.65 -16.68 -18.53
N SER A 245 -3.39 -17.79 -18.46
CA SER A 245 -4.80 -17.85 -18.84
C SER A 245 -5.69 -17.06 -17.87
N GLU A 246 -5.40 -17.16 -16.57
CA GLU A 246 -6.08 -16.41 -15.53
C GLU A 246 -5.79 -14.91 -15.66
N ALA A 247 -4.54 -14.53 -15.92
CA ALA A 247 -4.15 -13.15 -16.19
C ALA A 247 -4.89 -12.60 -17.42
N ALA A 248 -4.88 -13.33 -18.53
CA ALA A 248 -5.57 -12.93 -19.75
C ALA A 248 -7.08 -12.77 -19.54
N LYS A 249 -7.70 -13.65 -18.73
CA LYS A 249 -9.11 -13.55 -18.39
C LYS A 249 -9.42 -12.28 -17.59
N GLU A 250 -8.62 -11.99 -16.55
CA GLU A 250 -8.85 -10.80 -15.72
C GLU A 250 -8.70 -9.50 -16.52
N PHE A 251 -7.68 -9.42 -17.40
CA PHE A 251 -7.53 -8.29 -18.30
C PHE A 251 -8.64 -8.19 -19.34
N GLY A 252 -9.04 -9.33 -19.91
CA GLY A 252 -10.17 -9.42 -20.85
C GLY A 252 -11.48 -8.92 -20.23
N ASP A 253 -11.78 -9.34 -18.99
CA ASP A 253 -12.98 -8.90 -18.27
C ASP A 253 -13.02 -7.34 -18.10
N VAL A 254 -11.86 -6.69 -17.97
CA VAL A 254 -11.77 -5.21 -17.91
C VAL A 254 -11.94 -4.60 -19.31
N ILE A 255 -11.25 -5.13 -20.32
CA ILE A 255 -11.29 -4.64 -21.70
C ILE A 255 -12.71 -4.78 -22.29
N ASP A 256 -13.39 -5.88 -21.99
CA ASP A 256 -14.77 -6.15 -22.44
C ASP A 256 -15.82 -5.33 -21.67
N GLY A 257 -15.40 -4.44 -20.76
CA GLY A 257 -16.28 -3.52 -20.05
C GLY A 257 -17.15 -4.15 -18.96
N LYS A 258 -16.81 -5.36 -18.47
CA LYS A 258 -17.56 -6.09 -17.45
C LYS A 258 -17.73 -5.31 -16.14
N TYR A 259 -16.77 -4.44 -15.81
CA TYR A 259 -16.72 -3.67 -14.58
C TYR A 259 -16.88 -2.15 -14.80
N GLY A 260 -17.41 -1.77 -15.95
CA GLY A 260 -17.57 -0.41 -16.44
C GLY A 260 -16.73 -0.18 -17.69
N THR A 261 -17.06 0.87 -18.44
CA THR A 261 -16.40 1.17 -19.70
C THR A 261 -15.06 1.84 -19.45
N TYR A 262 -14.02 1.26 -20.01
CA TYR A 262 -12.68 1.82 -20.14
C TYR A 262 -12.30 1.81 -21.62
N ASP A 263 -11.55 2.79 -22.07
CA ASP A 263 -11.12 2.90 -23.46
C ASP A 263 -9.78 3.66 -23.50
N LEU A 264 -9.08 3.59 -24.60
CA LEU A 264 -7.89 4.42 -24.82
C LEU A 264 -8.32 5.85 -25.07
N THR A 265 -7.56 6.81 -24.53
CA THR A 265 -7.76 8.23 -24.83
C THR A 265 -7.51 8.48 -26.32
N LYS A 266 -8.26 9.39 -26.90
CA LYS A 266 -8.11 9.75 -28.32
C LYS A 266 -6.76 10.39 -28.62
N ASN A 267 -6.24 11.15 -27.66
CA ASN A 267 -4.96 11.81 -27.75
C ASN A 267 -4.09 11.30 -26.59
N TYR A 268 -3.00 10.64 -26.91
CA TYR A 268 -2.06 10.08 -25.92
C TYR A 268 -1.56 11.13 -24.91
N ALA A 269 -1.42 12.39 -25.34
CA ALA A 269 -0.97 13.47 -24.46
C ALA A 269 -1.96 13.77 -23.31
N ASP A 270 -3.24 13.41 -23.44
CA ASP A 270 -4.25 13.63 -22.41
C ASP A 270 -3.97 12.83 -21.14
N ASN A 271 -3.22 11.72 -21.24
CA ASN A 271 -2.78 10.94 -20.09
C ASN A 271 -1.75 11.67 -19.20
N PHE A 272 -1.20 12.78 -19.68
CA PHE A 272 -0.19 13.60 -18.99
C PHE A 272 -0.67 15.02 -18.71
N ASP A 273 -1.93 15.32 -19.01
CA ASP A 273 -2.52 16.63 -18.83
C ASP A 273 -3.42 16.67 -17.59
N VAL A 274 -3.12 17.56 -16.66
CA VAL A 274 -3.90 17.80 -15.42
C VAL A 274 -5.38 18.10 -15.70
N ALA A 275 -5.71 18.65 -16.88
CA ALA A 275 -7.09 18.90 -17.28
C ALA A 275 -7.86 17.61 -17.62
N HIS A 276 -7.16 16.49 -17.78
CA HIS A 276 -7.71 15.20 -18.20
C HIS A 276 -7.52 14.09 -17.16
N GLU A 277 -7.42 14.45 -15.88
CA GLU A 277 -7.37 13.47 -14.78
C GLU A 277 -8.63 12.60 -14.75
N ASN A 278 -8.49 11.36 -14.29
CA ASN A 278 -9.56 10.36 -14.24
C ASN A 278 -10.25 10.12 -15.60
N ASN A 279 -9.47 10.15 -16.67
CA ASN A 279 -9.96 9.95 -18.04
C ASN A 279 -10.47 8.50 -18.27
N GLU A 280 -10.90 8.21 -19.50
CA GLU A 280 -11.45 6.90 -19.86
C GLU A 280 -10.44 5.76 -19.76
N GLU A 281 -9.13 6.02 -19.87
CA GLU A 281 -8.06 5.02 -19.76
C GLU A 281 -7.70 4.71 -18.31
N SER A 282 -8.03 5.59 -17.37
CA SER A 282 -7.64 5.48 -15.97
C SER A 282 -8.46 4.43 -15.21
N ILE A 283 -7.79 3.36 -14.75
CA ILE A 283 -8.38 2.31 -13.91
C ILE A 283 -8.19 2.60 -12.43
N LEU A 284 -7.04 3.15 -12.05
CA LEU A 284 -6.70 3.62 -10.71
C LEU A 284 -5.78 4.82 -10.84
N GLU A 285 -6.16 5.91 -10.21
CA GLU A 285 -5.41 7.15 -10.23
C GLU A 285 -5.33 7.75 -8.83
N PHE A 286 -4.11 8.02 -8.37
CA PHE A 286 -3.92 8.69 -7.09
C PHE A 286 -4.24 10.17 -7.24
N GLN A 287 -5.16 10.63 -6.40
CA GLN A 287 -5.61 12.02 -6.42
C GLN A 287 -4.67 12.88 -5.58
N PHE A 288 -4.08 13.90 -6.19
CA PHE A 288 -3.22 14.87 -5.54
C PHE A 288 -3.81 16.27 -5.66
N LEU A 289 -3.77 17.02 -4.57
CA LEU A 289 -4.18 18.43 -4.60
C LEU A 289 -3.07 19.26 -5.23
N GLY A 290 -3.39 19.99 -6.30
CA GLY A 290 -2.45 20.86 -6.98
C GLY A 290 -2.09 22.15 -6.24
N ASP A 291 -2.80 22.49 -5.17
CA ASP A 291 -2.60 23.69 -4.39
C ASP A 291 -1.59 23.47 -3.27
N VAL A 292 -0.35 23.86 -3.54
CA VAL A 292 0.78 23.75 -2.63
C VAL A 292 0.62 24.68 -1.40
N ASP A 293 -0.13 25.78 -1.55
CA ASP A 293 -0.28 26.80 -0.51
C ASP A 293 -1.28 26.39 0.57
N ASN A 294 -2.28 25.61 0.22
CA ASN A 294 -3.25 25.06 1.17
C ASN A 294 -2.82 23.72 1.79
N ALA A 295 -1.86 23.07 1.22
CA ALA A 295 -1.21 21.93 1.81
C ALA A 295 -0.38 22.26 3.07
N GLY A 296 -0.61 23.38 3.69
CA GLY A 296 0.02 23.98 4.90
C GLY A 296 0.48 23.09 6.01
N PHE A 297 0.74 21.88 5.76
CA PHE A 297 0.66 20.98 6.69
C PHE A 297 1.62 19.96 6.77
N ASN A 298 2.26 19.47 6.01
CA ASN A 298 3.36 18.54 6.09
C ASN A 298 3.93 18.38 4.68
N PRO A 299 5.08 19.00 4.39
CA PRO A 299 5.73 18.86 3.08
C PRO A 299 5.94 17.40 2.68
N GLY A 300 5.97 16.47 3.65
CA GLY A 300 6.06 15.03 3.41
C GLY A 300 4.76 14.36 2.99
N LEU A 301 3.61 15.03 3.18
CA LEU A 301 2.31 14.48 2.82
C LEU A 301 1.69 15.18 1.61
N ALA A 302 1.95 16.46 1.48
CA ALA A 302 1.21 17.33 0.61
C ALA A 302 1.82 17.55 -0.75
N THR A 303 3.09 17.59 -0.83
CA THR A 303 3.76 17.65 -2.11
C THR A 303 4.01 16.23 -2.56
N SER A 304 2.96 15.63 -2.98
CA SER A 304 3.00 14.39 -3.67
C SER A 304 4.28 14.23 -4.43
N GLY A 305 4.93 13.17 -4.14
CA GLY A 305 6.20 12.87 -4.68
C GLY A 305 6.29 12.82 -6.20
N LEU A 306 5.18 12.67 -6.91
CA LEU A 306 5.17 12.71 -8.37
C LEU A 306 5.50 14.10 -8.91
N ALA A 307 4.93 15.16 -8.33
CA ALA A 307 5.28 16.53 -8.72
C ALA A 307 6.75 16.86 -8.38
N PHE A 308 7.27 16.28 -7.32
CA PHE A 308 8.67 16.44 -6.94
C PHE A 308 9.60 15.63 -7.84
N ASP A 309 9.21 14.44 -8.25
CA ASP A 309 9.98 13.61 -9.19
C ASP A 309 9.91 14.11 -10.61
N SER A 310 8.80 14.71 -11.01
CA SER A 310 8.73 15.42 -12.29
C SER A 310 9.73 16.60 -12.35
N ARG A 311 10.13 17.18 -11.24
CA ARG A 311 11.22 18.16 -11.24
C ARG A 311 12.58 17.52 -11.58
N GLY A 312 12.80 16.28 -11.22
CA GLY A 312 14.02 15.54 -11.52
C GLY A 312 14.11 15.03 -12.95
N LEU A 313 12.97 14.78 -13.57
CA LEU A 313 12.87 14.39 -14.98
C LEU A 313 12.83 15.61 -15.92
N MET A 314 12.82 16.84 -15.37
CA MET A 314 12.40 17.95 -16.07
C MET A 314 13.44 18.80 -16.67
N LEU A 315 13.00 19.28 -17.66
CA LEU A 315 13.21 20.54 -18.37
C LEU A 315 14.47 21.29 -17.93
N PRO A 316 15.42 21.50 -18.85
CA PRO A 316 16.53 22.42 -18.67
C PRO A 316 16.00 23.79 -18.24
N GLY A 317 16.40 24.28 -17.07
CA GLY A 317 16.07 25.60 -16.57
C GLY A 317 15.18 25.67 -15.32
N ALA A 318 14.69 24.56 -14.82
CA ALA A 318 13.83 24.54 -13.61
C ALA A 318 14.58 24.73 -12.27
N GLY A 319 15.91 24.85 -12.28
CA GLY A 319 16.72 25.22 -11.09
C GLY A 319 16.79 24.17 -9.99
N VAL A 320 16.35 22.94 -10.24
CA VAL A 320 16.38 21.81 -9.30
C VAL A 320 17.33 20.73 -9.83
N GLY A 321 18.10 20.14 -8.94
CA GLY A 321 19.15 19.18 -9.28
C GLY A 321 18.62 18.00 -10.12
N TYR A 322 19.45 17.51 -11.00
CA TYR A 322 19.19 16.35 -11.84
C TYR A 322 19.13 15.10 -10.96
N GLU A 323 17.93 14.67 -10.61
CA GLU A 323 17.75 13.48 -9.78
C GLU A 323 17.64 12.18 -10.58
N GLY A 324 17.34 12.26 -11.86
CA GLY A 324 17.32 11.12 -12.76
C GLY A 324 17.89 11.45 -14.14
N VAL A 325 18.76 10.60 -14.64
CA VAL A 325 19.35 10.71 -15.98
C VAL A 325 19.03 9.42 -16.72
N VAL A 326 18.34 9.55 -17.84
CA VAL A 326 18.04 8.42 -18.74
C VAL A 326 19.34 7.86 -19.30
N HIS A 327 19.49 6.54 -19.26
CA HIS A 327 20.67 5.89 -19.85
C HIS A 327 20.68 6.04 -21.39
N ASN A 328 21.88 6.19 -21.96
CA ASN A 328 22.08 6.43 -23.38
C ASN A 328 21.44 5.37 -24.28
N TRP A 329 21.37 4.11 -23.84
CA TRP A 329 20.76 3.06 -24.62
C TRP A 329 19.25 3.29 -24.80
N LEU A 330 18.56 3.71 -23.75
CA LEU A 330 17.12 4.00 -23.78
C LEU A 330 16.86 5.26 -24.63
N TYR A 331 17.65 6.33 -24.42
CA TYR A 331 17.58 7.51 -25.25
C TYR A 331 17.77 7.15 -26.75
N ASN A 332 18.79 6.37 -27.07
CA ASN A 332 19.04 5.95 -28.45
C ASN A 332 17.95 5.03 -29.00
N ALA A 333 17.35 4.19 -28.17
CA ALA A 333 16.21 3.37 -28.58
C ALA A 333 15.02 4.23 -29.02
N PHE A 334 14.71 5.29 -28.25
CA PHE A 334 13.66 6.24 -28.65
C PHE A 334 14.00 7.03 -29.89
N VAL A 335 15.19 7.63 -29.96
CA VAL A 335 15.61 8.48 -31.08
C VAL A 335 15.73 7.67 -32.39
N ASN A 336 16.10 6.40 -32.30
CA ASN A 336 16.23 5.53 -33.47
C ASN A 336 14.99 4.70 -33.77
N SER A 337 13.95 4.76 -32.90
CA SER A 337 12.68 4.10 -33.19
C SER A 337 11.89 4.98 -34.16
N VAL A 338 11.60 4.43 -35.31
CA VAL A 338 10.77 5.10 -36.33
C VAL A 338 9.56 4.21 -36.52
N ASP A 339 8.38 4.75 -36.33
CA ASP A 339 7.14 4.02 -36.59
C ASP A 339 6.94 3.79 -38.10
N LYS A 340 5.89 3.06 -38.48
CA LYS A 340 5.56 2.79 -39.89
C LYS A 340 5.27 4.06 -40.71
N ASP A 341 4.98 5.18 -40.05
CA ASP A 341 4.65 6.47 -40.66
C ASP A 341 5.85 7.45 -40.62
N GLY A 342 7.02 7.03 -40.08
CA GLY A 342 8.26 7.79 -40.07
C GLY A 342 8.39 8.79 -38.90
N TYR A 343 7.58 8.66 -37.84
CA TYR A 343 7.69 9.47 -36.64
C TYR A 343 8.57 8.78 -35.58
N THR A 344 9.38 9.57 -34.88
CA THR A 344 10.24 9.12 -33.76
C THR A 344 9.61 9.44 -32.42
#